data_7ff43f16175a1bfa86501ff0de8d1a9e
#
_entry.id   7ff43f16175a1bfa86501ff0de8d1a9e
#
_cell.length_a   1.000
_cell.length_b   1.000
_cell.length_c   1.000
_cell.angle_alpha   90.00
_cell.angle_beta   90.00
_cell.angle_gamma   90.00
#
_symmetry.space_group_name_H-M   'P 1'
#
loop_
_entity.id
_entity.type
_entity.pdbx_description
1 polymer ?
#
loop_
_entity_poly.entity_id
_entity_poly.type
_entity_poly.pdbx_seq_one_letter_code
_entity_poly.pdbx_strand_id
1 'polypeptide(L)'
;MTRKKVREHLFKLLFLLDFYPKTELDDQVSTYLSDIGNDADAAEESQERLEKVREELKQKFYAVAEHLEEIDRKIEEKSNGWSLKRLA
;
A
#
# COMPACT_ATOMS: atom_id res chain seq x y z
N MET A 1 18.13 4.53 2.75
CA MET A 1 17.11 3.84 3.54
C MET A 1 17.36 2.33 3.50
N THR A 2 17.31 1.66 4.62
CA THR A 2 17.53 0.21 4.68
C THR A 2 16.33 -0.55 4.14
N ARG A 3 16.53 -1.82 3.75
CA ARG A 3 15.42 -2.69 3.31
C ARG A 3 14.38 -2.88 4.40
N LYS A 4 14.81 -2.94 5.65
CA LYS A 4 13.90 -3.01 6.79
C LYS A 4 12.97 -1.81 6.86
N LYS A 5 13.50 -0.60 6.67
CA LYS A 5 12.71 0.63 6.65
C LYS A 5 11.76 0.68 5.46
N VAL A 6 12.19 0.24 4.29
CA VAL A 6 11.33 0.15 3.11
C VAL A 6 10.15 -0.77 3.38
N ARG A 7 10.39 -1.92 4.00
CA ARG A 7 9.32 -2.86 4.37
C ARG A 7 8.36 -2.27 5.39
N GLU A 8 8.88 -1.56 6.39
CA GLU A 8 8.04 -0.90 7.38
C GLU A 8 7.11 0.13 6.73
N HIS A 9 7.63 0.92 5.79
CA HIS A 9 6.82 1.88 5.04
C HIS A 9 5.78 1.18 4.17
N LEU A 10 6.14 0.06 3.55
CA LEU A 10 5.17 -0.71 2.76
C LEU A 10 4.02 -1.22 3.62
N PHE A 11 4.31 -1.76 4.80
CA PHE A 11 3.28 -2.20 5.74
C PHE A 11 2.36 -1.05 6.15
N LYS A 12 2.91 0.12 6.45
CA LYS A 12 2.12 1.29 6.80
C LYS A 12 1.22 1.73 5.65
N LEU A 13 1.73 1.68 4.42
CA LEU A 13 0.92 1.96 3.23
C LEU A 13 -0.23 0.97 3.08
N LEU A 14 0.03 -0.31 3.31
CA LEU A 14 -1.00 -1.35 3.21
C LEU A 14 -2.13 -1.18 4.24
N PHE A 15 -1.84 -0.59 5.40
CA PHE A 15 -2.89 -0.24 6.35
C PHE A 15 -3.89 0.77 5.79
N LEU A 16 -3.46 1.63 4.87
CA LEU A 16 -4.37 2.60 4.26
C LEU A 16 -5.50 1.93 3.48
N LEU A 17 -5.28 0.72 2.97
CA LEU A 17 -6.32 -0.06 2.29
C LEU A 17 -7.53 -0.34 3.19
N ASP A 18 -7.27 -0.53 4.49
CA ASP A 18 -8.34 -0.82 5.46
C ASP A 18 -9.07 0.42 5.95
N PHE A 19 -8.41 1.58 5.93
CA PHE A 19 -8.93 2.80 6.51
C PHE A 19 -9.61 3.75 5.52
N TYR A 20 -9.21 3.69 4.25
CA TYR A 20 -9.68 4.65 3.25
C TYR A 20 -10.39 3.95 2.11
N PRO A 21 -11.49 4.54 1.60
CA PRO A 21 -12.14 4.02 0.40
C PRO A 21 -11.22 4.23 -0.81
N LYS A 22 -11.47 3.46 -1.86
CA LYS A 22 -10.67 3.48 -3.08
C LYS A 22 -10.55 4.87 -3.71
N THR A 23 -11.58 5.69 -3.57
CA THR A 23 -11.62 7.05 -4.10
C THR A 23 -10.63 8.01 -3.42
N GLU A 24 -10.31 7.75 -2.15
CA GLU A 24 -9.39 8.58 -1.37
C GLU A 24 -8.00 7.97 -1.25
N LEU A 25 -7.87 6.70 -1.58
CA LEU A 25 -6.65 5.93 -1.37
C LEU A 25 -5.45 6.53 -2.12
N ASP A 26 -5.62 6.92 -3.37
CA ASP A 26 -4.54 7.49 -4.17
C ASP A 26 -3.98 8.77 -3.56
N ASP A 27 -4.85 9.63 -3.05
CA ASP A 27 -4.43 10.87 -2.38
C ASP A 27 -3.68 10.57 -1.09
N GLN A 28 -4.13 9.60 -0.33
CA GLN A 28 -3.48 9.21 0.93
C GLN A 28 -2.11 8.58 0.67
N VAL A 29 -1.99 7.75 -0.35
CA VAL A 29 -0.72 7.16 -0.76
C VAL A 29 0.27 8.24 -1.18
N SER A 30 -0.18 9.19 -2.00
CA SER A 30 0.66 10.31 -2.45
C SER A 30 1.15 11.15 -1.28
N THR A 31 0.27 11.45 -0.33
CA THR A 31 0.62 12.20 0.88
C THR A 31 1.66 11.46 1.71
N TYR A 32 1.45 10.17 1.92
CA TYR A 32 2.39 9.35 2.68
C TYR A 32 3.77 9.32 2.02
N LEU A 33 3.82 9.09 0.71
CA LEU A 33 5.09 9.04 -0.03
C LEU A 33 5.82 10.37 -0.02
N SER A 34 5.10 11.49 -0.03
CA SER A 34 5.69 12.82 0.12
C SER A 34 6.31 13.00 1.50
N ASP A 35 5.68 12.48 2.54
CA ASP A 35 6.14 12.60 3.92
C ASP A 35 7.36 11.73 4.22
N ILE A 36 7.63 10.69 3.45
CA ILE A 36 8.81 9.85 3.61
C ILE A 36 10.10 10.67 3.59
N GLY A 37 10.17 11.70 2.75
CA GLY A 37 11.32 12.59 2.65
C GLY A 37 11.57 13.43 3.90
N ASN A 38 10.59 13.53 4.79
CA ASN A 38 10.68 14.30 6.04
C ASN A 38 11.07 13.43 7.24
N ASP A 39 11.20 12.11 7.05
CA ASP A 39 11.65 11.20 8.09
C ASP A 39 13.11 11.49 8.44
N ALA A 40 13.46 11.41 9.72
CA ALA A 40 14.83 11.60 10.19
C ALA A 40 15.82 10.63 9.51
N ASP A 41 15.41 9.41 9.25
CA ASP A 41 16.22 8.41 8.54
C ASP A 41 16.42 8.76 7.07
N ALA A 42 15.52 9.52 6.48
CA ALA A 42 15.62 9.96 5.10
C ALA A 42 16.47 11.22 4.92
N ALA A 43 16.75 11.95 5.98
CA ALA A 43 17.50 13.20 5.94
C ALA A 43 18.93 13.03 5.38
N GLU A 44 19.51 11.85 5.54
CA GLU A 44 20.85 11.50 5.03
C GLU A 44 20.84 10.91 3.62
N GLU A 45 19.65 10.63 3.08
CA GLU A 45 19.51 10.05 1.75
C GLU A 45 19.54 11.12 0.66
N SER A 46 20.10 10.76 -0.51
CA SER A 46 20.02 11.62 -1.67
C SER A 46 18.60 11.66 -2.22
N GLN A 47 18.24 12.74 -2.91
CA GLN A 47 16.94 12.87 -3.55
C GLN A 47 16.66 11.75 -4.57
N GLU A 48 17.69 11.35 -5.31
CA GLU A 48 17.58 10.24 -6.27
C GLU A 48 17.17 8.94 -5.59
N ARG A 49 17.78 8.62 -4.46
CA ARG A 49 17.46 7.40 -3.70
C ARG A 49 16.07 7.45 -3.14
N LEU A 50 15.65 8.60 -2.62
CA LEU A 50 14.30 8.80 -2.10
C LEU A 50 13.25 8.62 -3.20
N GLU A 51 13.51 9.15 -4.38
CA GLU A 51 12.61 8.98 -5.53
C GLU A 51 12.48 7.51 -5.94
N LYS A 52 13.60 6.78 -5.96
CA LYS A 52 13.59 5.34 -6.24
C LYS A 52 12.80 4.56 -5.20
N VAL A 53 12.98 4.89 -3.92
CA VAL A 53 12.23 4.25 -2.83
C VAL A 53 10.74 4.54 -2.98
N ARG A 54 10.36 5.78 -3.26
CA ARG A 54 8.96 6.16 -3.48
C ARG A 54 8.34 5.37 -4.63
N GLU A 55 9.04 5.29 -5.74
CA GLU A 55 8.57 4.56 -6.92
C GLU A 55 8.44 3.07 -6.63
N GLU A 56 9.40 2.48 -5.97
CA GLU A 56 9.36 1.07 -5.58
C GLU A 56 8.19 0.78 -4.64
N LEU A 57 7.98 1.62 -3.64
CA LEU A 57 6.87 1.48 -2.70
C LEU A 57 5.52 1.61 -3.41
N LYS A 58 5.41 2.57 -4.31
CA LYS A 58 4.20 2.78 -5.09
C LYS A 58 3.87 1.57 -5.95
N GLN A 59 4.85 1.05 -6.68
CA GLN A 59 4.66 -0.12 -7.54
C GLN A 59 4.25 -1.35 -6.72
N LYS A 60 4.94 -1.61 -5.63
CA LYS A 60 4.63 -2.75 -4.75
C LYS A 60 3.26 -2.61 -4.10
N PHE A 61 2.92 -1.43 -3.65
CA PHE A 61 1.62 -1.15 -3.04
C PHE A 61 0.48 -1.44 -4.03
N TYR A 62 0.55 -0.91 -5.24
CA TYR A 62 -0.49 -1.12 -6.23
C TYR A 62 -0.56 -2.55 -6.73
N ALA A 63 0.58 -3.24 -6.84
CA ALA A 63 0.59 -4.66 -7.19
C ALA A 63 -0.14 -5.50 -6.13
N VAL A 64 0.10 -5.25 -4.86
CA VAL A 64 -0.60 -5.93 -3.77
C VAL A 64 -2.08 -5.58 -3.76
N ALA A 65 -2.42 -4.31 -3.95
CA ALA A 65 -3.82 -3.85 -3.98
C ALA A 65 -4.61 -4.53 -5.09
N GLU A 66 -4.05 -4.63 -6.30
CA GLU A 66 -4.66 -5.34 -7.43
C GLU A 66 -4.84 -6.82 -7.14
N HIS A 67 -3.83 -7.43 -6.53
CA HIS A 67 -3.89 -8.85 -6.17
C HIS A 67 -4.98 -9.14 -5.16
N LEU A 68 -5.15 -8.27 -4.16
CA LEU A 68 -6.23 -8.39 -3.18
C LEU A 68 -7.59 -8.25 -3.83
N GLU A 69 -7.76 -7.35 -4.79
CA GLU A 69 -9.02 -7.22 -5.54
C GLU A 69 -9.33 -8.48 -6.33
N GLU A 70 -8.34 -9.09 -6.96
CA GLU A 70 -8.52 -10.36 -7.68
C GLU A 70 -8.93 -11.49 -6.76
N ILE A 71 -8.32 -11.58 -5.59
CA ILE A 71 -8.67 -12.58 -4.58
C ILE A 71 -10.11 -12.38 -4.12
N ASP A 72 -10.51 -11.17 -3.82
CA ASP A 72 -11.87 -10.86 -3.39
C ASP A 72 -12.89 -11.24 -4.47
N ARG A 73 -12.62 -10.94 -5.73
CA ARG A 73 -13.48 -11.35 -6.84
C ARG A 73 -13.59 -12.86 -6.96
N LYS A 74 -12.49 -13.59 -6.84
CA LYS A 74 -12.49 -15.05 -6.90
C LYS A 74 -13.25 -15.67 -5.75
N ILE A 75 -13.14 -15.10 -4.56
CA ILE A 75 -13.88 -15.53 -3.39
C ILE A 75 -15.38 -15.32 -3.63
N GLU A 76 -15.80 -14.19 -4.15
CA GLU A 76 -17.20 -13.92 -4.48
C GLU A 76 -17.75 -14.90 -5.52
N GLU A 77 -16.99 -15.17 -6.59
CA GLU A 77 -17.38 -16.12 -7.63
C GLU A 77 -17.51 -17.55 -7.11
N LYS A 78 -16.61 -17.97 -6.24
CA LYS A 78 -16.62 -19.31 -5.67
C LYS A 78 -17.62 -19.47 -4.53
N SER A 79 -18.06 -18.38 -3.96
CA SER A 79 -18.95 -18.34 -2.80
C SER A 79 -20.41 -18.18 -3.16
N ASN A 80 -20.82 -18.58 -4.38
CA ASN A 80 -22.19 -18.40 -4.87
C ASN A 80 -23.26 -19.03 -4.00
N GLY A 81 -22.92 -19.98 -3.16
CA GLY A 81 -23.81 -20.53 -2.15
C GLY A 81 -23.53 -20.02 -0.73
N TRP A 82 -22.56 -19.14 -0.58
CA TRP A 82 -22.11 -18.63 0.71
C TRP A 82 -22.26 -17.13 0.73
N SER A 83 -23.11 -16.66 1.58
CA SER A 83 -23.18 -15.23 1.81
C SER A 83 -21.92 -14.76 2.53
N LEU A 84 -21.30 -13.68 2.06
CA LEU A 84 -20.21 -13.02 2.78
C LEU A 84 -20.63 -12.61 4.19
N LYS A 85 -21.90 -12.39 4.40
CA LYS A 85 -22.49 -12.12 5.72
C LYS A 85 -22.34 -13.29 6.68
N ARG A 86 -22.19 -14.51 6.19
CA ARG A 86 -21.96 -15.70 7.03
C ARG A 86 -20.53 -15.80 7.51
N LEU A 87 -19.60 -15.20 6.78
CA LEU A 87 -18.19 -15.20 7.11
C LEU A 87 -17.79 -14.01 7.98
N ALA A 88 -18.63 -13.02 8.05
CA ALA A 88 -18.40 -11.82 8.83
C ALA A 88 -18.70 -12.03 10.31
#